data_7d5e0a57136094415f2bda6c967c28f8
#
_entry.id   7d5e0a57136094415f2bda6c967c28f8
#
_cell.length_a   1.000
_cell.length_b   1.000
_cell.length_c   1.000
_cell.angle_alpha   90.00
_cell.angle_beta   90.00
_cell.angle_gamma   90.00
#
_symmetry.space_group_name_H-M   'P 1'
#
loop_
_entity.id
_entity.type
_entity.pdbx_description
1 polymer ?
#
loop_
_entity_poly.entity_id
_entity_poly.type
_entity_poly.pdbx_seq_one_letter_code
_entity_poly.pdbx_strand_id
1 'polypeptide(L)'
;MIDTKLKKYKIQLENLNVLNEPQILEFETRNNWTNNREKEINDKINVISLFSGSGGLDLGFLETGKFEIVFANDFNYQACQTYTHNIGNHILCDDIANIKNLPEADVIIGGPPCQGFSTANPARSFDDPRNQLFKEYARIIKQVQPKLFLMENVSGMVTMQKGKVFELIRKELTNCGYNLSYKLLNSRDYGVPQSRRRMIIIGVRNDLEYKFEFPKATHNEENYKTVGDVLLKNTIPKNCPNHTVGKLSELNLKRVMYIPEGGSMKHCPAELQNNSDLNRAMRRLDSKKESYTIVHNNCDHYYHPIENRRITIREMARLQGYPDNYIFLGSKSEQSRQVGNSVPVGLAKAIANTIFNFLNNQ
;
A
#
# COMPACT_ATOMS: atom_id res chain seq x y z
N MET A 1 23.47 11.45 19.87
CA MET A 1 23.25 10.69 18.63
C MET A 1 21.93 11.05 17.89
N ILE A 2 20.89 11.50 18.56
CA ILE A 2 19.63 12.00 17.98
C ILE A 2 19.85 13.36 17.29
N ASP A 3 20.64 14.23 17.90
CA ASP A 3 20.90 15.59 17.42
C ASP A 3 21.66 15.65 16.07
N THR A 4 22.51 14.66 15.79
CA THR A 4 23.29 14.57 14.55
C THR A 4 22.44 14.12 13.34
N LYS A 5 21.41 13.31 13.57
CA LYS A 5 20.47 12.89 12.52
C LYS A 5 19.51 14.02 12.16
N LEU A 6 19.00 14.73 13.16
CA LEU A 6 18.15 15.93 12.97
C LEU A 6 18.89 17.04 12.22
N LYS A 7 20.15 17.31 12.56
CA LYS A 7 21.00 18.27 11.83
C LYS A 7 21.23 17.86 10.38
N LYS A 8 21.46 16.57 10.12
CA LYS A 8 21.64 16.04 8.76
C LYS A 8 20.35 16.11 7.93
N TYR A 9 19.22 15.94 8.56
CA TYR A 9 17.90 16.11 7.96
C TYR A 9 17.60 17.58 7.64
N LYS A 10 17.91 18.49 8.55
CA LYS A 10 17.75 19.94 8.37
C LYS A 10 18.57 20.47 7.19
N ILE A 11 19.85 20.07 7.08
CA ILE A 11 20.75 20.44 5.97
C ILE A 11 20.25 19.86 4.62
N GLN A 12 19.63 18.67 4.63
CA GLN A 12 19.06 18.08 3.43
C GLN A 12 17.77 18.79 2.96
N LEU A 13 17.00 19.34 3.86
CA LEU A 13 15.79 20.14 3.59
C LEU A 13 16.14 21.54 3.07
N GLU A 14 17.16 22.19 3.62
CA GLU A 14 17.66 23.51 3.19
C GLU A 14 18.26 23.46 1.77
N ASN A 15 18.91 22.36 1.40
CA ASN A 15 19.48 22.17 0.05
C ASN A 15 18.46 21.83 -1.05
N LEU A 16 17.20 21.51 -0.69
CA LEU A 16 16.15 21.12 -1.65
C LEU A 16 15.13 22.23 -1.93
N ASN A 17 15.23 23.40 -1.28
CA ASN A 17 14.27 24.52 -1.41
C ASN A 17 12.79 24.11 -1.24
N VAL A 18 12.49 23.10 -0.41
CA VAL A 18 11.18 22.43 -0.45
C VAL A 18 10.27 22.73 0.73
N LEU A 19 10.76 23.32 1.83
CA LEU A 19 9.89 23.78 2.93
C LEU A 19 10.47 24.99 3.65
N ASN A 20 9.68 26.06 3.80
CA ASN A 20 9.99 27.19 4.67
C ASN A 20 9.61 26.86 6.12
N GLU A 21 10.38 27.37 7.11
CA GLU A 21 10.10 27.25 8.55
C GLU A 21 8.64 27.48 8.99
N PRO A 22 7.83 28.33 8.31
CA PRO A 22 6.43 28.50 8.66
C PRO A 22 5.57 27.23 8.58
N GLN A 23 5.94 26.26 7.72
CA GLN A 23 5.16 25.02 7.57
C GLN A 23 5.37 24.02 8.73
N ILE A 24 6.54 24.05 9.35
CA ILE A 24 6.83 23.23 10.54
C ILE A 24 6.14 23.84 11.77
N LEU A 25 6.19 25.17 11.92
CA LEU A 25 5.50 25.91 12.98
C LEU A 25 3.96 25.83 12.84
N GLU A 26 3.44 25.85 11.63
CA GLU A 26 2.00 25.69 11.37
C GLU A 26 1.52 24.28 11.73
N PHE A 27 2.37 23.26 11.61
CA PHE A 27 2.07 21.91 12.04
C PHE A 27 2.13 21.76 13.58
N GLU A 28 3.10 22.39 14.25
CA GLU A 28 3.20 22.41 15.72
C GLU A 28 2.07 23.22 16.39
N THR A 29 1.63 24.31 15.77
CA THR A 29 0.48 25.12 16.25
C THR A 29 -0.87 24.44 15.98
N ARG A 30 -0.98 23.58 14.95
CA ARG A 30 -2.18 22.77 14.69
C ARG A 30 -2.33 21.58 15.64
N ASN A 31 -1.30 21.21 16.40
CA ASN A 31 -1.39 20.20 17.47
C ASN A 31 -2.22 20.68 18.68
N ASN A 32 -2.64 21.94 18.71
CA ASN A 32 -3.75 22.41 19.53
C ASN A 32 -5.09 22.18 18.81
N TRP A 33 -5.42 20.92 18.58
CA TRP A 33 -6.76 20.51 18.12
C TRP A 33 -7.78 20.75 19.25
N THR A 34 -8.00 22.01 19.59
CA THR A 34 -9.13 22.40 20.41
C THR A 34 -10.38 22.51 19.52
N ASN A 35 -11.32 21.68 19.77
CA ASN A 35 -12.78 21.67 19.65
C ASN A 35 -13.50 22.93 19.10
N ASN A 36 -13.11 23.53 18.00
CA ASN A 36 -13.86 24.58 17.32
C ASN A 36 -13.95 24.33 15.81
N ARG A 37 -14.40 23.14 15.41
CA ARG A 37 -15.24 23.00 14.21
C ARG A 37 -16.68 22.96 14.72
N GLU A 38 -17.45 23.96 14.39
CA GLU A 38 -18.91 23.84 14.38
C GLU A 38 -19.22 22.51 13.68
N LYS A 39 -19.96 21.63 14.36
CA LYS A 39 -20.44 20.38 13.80
C LYS A 39 -21.33 20.71 12.62
N GLU A 40 -20.78 20.85 11.42
CA GLU A 40 -21.46 20.28 10.28
C GLU A 40 -21.55 18.80 10.59
N ILE A 41 -22.77 18.30 10.69
CA ILE A 41 -23.08 16.88 10.89
C ILE A 41 -22.50 16.17 9.67
N ASN A 42 -21.25 15.80 9.76
CA ASN A 42 -20.55 15.07 8.72
C ASN A 42 -20.79 13.59 9.05
N ASP A 43 -21.76 12.98 8.38
CA ASP A 43 -22.14 11.56 8.53
C ASP A 43 -21.01 10.57 8.16
N LYS A 44 -19.77 11.06 8.01
CA LYS A 44 -18.62 10.25 7.63
C LYS A 44 -17.97 9.62 8.85
N ILE A 45 -17.51 8.39 8.65
CA ILE A 45 -16.73 7.63 9.64
C ILE A 45 -15.29 8.15 9.65
N ASN A 46 -14.79 8.54 10.82
CA ASN A 46 -13.42 9.01 11.02
C ASN A 46 -12.42 7.85 11.00
N VAL A 47 -11.35 8.01 10.24
CA VAL A 47 -10.31 6.99 10.04
C VAL A 47 -8.92 7.54 10.38
N ILE A 48 -8.16 6.78 11.17
CA ILE A 48 -6.71 6.93 11.30
C ILE A 48 -6.05 5.92 10.37
N SER A 49 -5.13 6.38 9.52
CA SER A 49 -4.33 5.54 8.63
C SER A 49 -2.88 5.47 9.09
N LEU A 50 -2.38 4.28 9.36
CA LEU A 50 -1.01 4.02 9.83
C LEU A 50 -0.24 3.24 8.77
N PHE A 51 1.05 3.57 8.59
CA PHE A 51 1.86 3.02 7.49
C PHE A 51 1.20 3.27 6.13
N SER A 52 0.66 4.49 5.96
CA SER A 52 -0.20 4.88 4.84
C SER A 52 0.49 4.77 3.48
N GLY A 53 1.83 4.84 3.46
CA GLY A 53 2.59 4.87 2.22
C GLY A 53 2.16 6.03 1.33
N SER A 54 1.92 5.72 0.05
CA SER A 54 1.36 6.67 -0.90
C SER A 54 -0.17 6.70 -0.91
N GLY A 55 -0.85 6.15 0.09
CA GLY A 55 -2.31 6.31 0.26
C GLY A 55 -3.20 5.38 -0.56
N GLY A 56 -2.72 4.21 -0.99
CA GLY A 56 -3.57 3.31 -1.80
C GLY A 56 -4.74 2.70 -1.05
N LEU A 57 -4.53 2.34 0.22
CA LEU A 57 -5.60 1.86 1.10
C LEU A 57 -6.59 3.00 1.37
N ASP A 58 -6.07 4.17 1.71
CA ASP A 58 -6.82 5.40 2.01
C ASP A 58 -7.68 5.83 0.83
N LEU A 59 -7.12 5.84 -0.39
CA LEU A 59 -7.85 6.19 -1.60
C LEU A 59 -9.07 5.29 -1.79
N GLY A 60 -8.94 3.98 -1.55
CA GLY A 60 -10.07 3.06 -1.63
C GLY A 60 -11.18 3.38 -0.62
N PHE A 61 -10.84 3.81 0.59
CA PHE A 61 -11.81 4.29 1.59
C PHE A 61 -12.45 5.60 1.14
N LEU A 62 -11.66 6.58 0.72
CA LEU A 62 -12.14 7.89 0.27
C LEU A 62 -13.05 7.80 -0.96
N GLU A 63 -12.77 6.90 -1.91
CA GLU A 63 -13.61 6.70 -3.10
C GLU A 63 -15.01 6.17 -2.79
N THR A 64 -15.28 5.70 -1.57
CA THR A 64 -16.64 5.34 -1.15
C THR A 64 -17.49 6.57 -0.82
N GLY A 65 -16.87 7.72 -0.54
CA GLY A 65 -17.53 8.94 -0.05
C GLY A 65 -18.01 8.87 1.41
N LYS A 66 -17.77 7.74 2.11
CA LYS A 66 -18.34 7.40 3.42
C LYS A 66 -17.37 7.59 4.58
N PHE A 67 -16.09 7.83 4.29
CA PHE A 67 -15.02 7.95 5.28
C PHE A 67 -14.28 9.27 5.13
N GLU A 68 -13.73 9.74 6.25
CA GLU A 68 -12.79 10.85 6.31
C GLU A 68 -11.52 10.37 6.99
N ILE A 69 -10.35 10.55 6.34
CA ILE A 69 -9.07 10.27 6.98
C ILE A 69 -8.70 11.50 7.82
N VAL A 70 -8.82 11.38 9.13
CA VAL A 70 -8.55 12.48 10.06
C VAL A 70 -7.08 12.57 10.46
N PHE A 71 -6.33 11.48 10.30
CA PHE A 71 -4.90 11.40 10.56
C PHE A 71 -4.28 10.28 9.72
N ALA A 72 -3.10 10.53 9.18
CA ALA A 72 -2.29 9.53 8.50
C ALA A 72 -0.83 9.58 8.98
N ASN A 73 -0.10 8.46 8.87
CA ASN A 73 1.33 8.41 9.19
C ASN A 73 2.10 7.47 8.26
N ASP A 74 3.25 7.92 7.83
CA ASP A 74 4.31 7.08 7.24
C ASP A 74 5.68 7.68 7.58
N PHE A 75 6.74 6.89 7.57
CA PHE A 75 8.10 7.38 7.81
C PHE A 75 8.84 7.74 6.51
N ASN A 76 8.32 7.32 5.35
CA ASN A 76 8.96 7.56 4.06
C ASN A 76 8.57 8.93 3.51
N TYR A 77 9.52 9.86 3.47
CA TYR A 77 9.30 11.23 3.04
C TYR A 77 8.68 11.35 1.65
N GLN A 78 9.15 10.61 0.65
CA GLN A 78 8.61 10.68 -0.71
C GLN A 78 7.18 10.12 -0.80
N ALA A 79 6.87 9.11 0.01
CA ALA A 79 5.51 8.61 0.11
C ALA A 79 4.59 9.64 0.77
N CYS A 80 5.04 10.30 1.84
CA CYS A 80 4.31 11.40 2.48
C CYS A 80 4.06 12.57 1.50
N GLN A 81 5.05 12.94 0.70
CA GLN A 81 4.87 13.98 -0.35
C GLN A 81 3.80 13.56 -1.37
N THR A 82 3.83 12.32 -1.84
CA THR A 82 2.81 11.77 -2.75
C THR A 82 1.44 11.79 -2.10
N TYR A 83 1.34 11.36 -0.85
CA TYR A 83 0.10 11.37 -0.07
C TYR A 83 -0.46 12.79 0.05
N THR A 84 0.36 13.75 0.51
CA THR A 84 -0.03 15.15 0.66
C THR A 84 -0.52 15.75 -0.65
N HIS A 85 0.15 15.44 -1.76
CA HIS A 85 -0.22 15.97 -3.08
C HIS A 85 -1.59 15.47 -3.56
N ASN A 86 -1.95 14.21 -3.28
CA ASN A 86 -3.14 13.59 -3.87
C ASN A 86 -4.32 13.48 -2.89
N ILE A 87 -4.06 13.39 -1.57
CA ILE A 87 -5.10 13.12 -0.57
C ILE A 87 -5.25 14.29 0.39
N GLY A 88 -4.15 14.74 1.00
CA GLY A 88 -4.21 15.88 1.92
C GLY A 88 -3.02 15.98 2.86
N ASN A 89 -2.92 17.11 3.56
CA ASN A 89 -1.81 17.45 4.44
C ASN A 89 -1.97 16.96 5.88
N HIS A 90 -2.91 16.05 6.14
CA HIS A 90 -3.13 15.42 7.44
C HIS A 90 -2.21 14.22 7.71
N ILE A 91 -1.22 13.99 6.86
CA ILE A 91 -0.19 12.96 7.06
C ILE A 91 0.99 13.51 7.86
N LEU A 92 1.37 12.79 8.92
CA LEU A 92 2.58 13.02 9.69
C LEU A 92 3.71 12.12 9.17
N CYS A 93 4.78 12.76 8.68
CA CYS A 93 5.96 12.05 8.19
C CYS A 93 6.97 11.86 9.33
N ASP A 94 6.79 10.80 10.13
CA ASP A 94 7.63 10.49 11.29
C ASP A 94 7.61 8.99 11.60
N ASP A 95 8.56 8.55 12.44
CA ASP A 95 8.52 7.20 13.01
C ASP A 95 7.28 7.05 13.91
N ILE A 96 6.51 6.00 13.68
CA ILE A 96 5.29 5.69 14.42
C ILE A 96 5.54 5.61 15.95
N ALA A 97 6.74 5.25 16.39
CA ALA A 97 7.13 5.23 17.79
C ALA A 97 7.13 6.61 18.45
N ASN A 98 7.28 7.68 17.67
CA ASN A 98 7.26 9.06 18.16
C ASN A 98 5.83 9.60 18.34
N ILE A 99 4.83 8.95 17.76
CA ILE A 99 3.45 9.42 17.78
C ILE A 99 2.82 9.14 19.13
N LYS A 100 2.47 10.20 19.86
CA LYS A 100 1.86 10.13 21.20
C LYS A 100 0.42 10.62 21.22
N ASN A 101 0.13 11.69 20.47
CA ASN A 101 -1.18 12.32 20.42
C ASN A 101 -1.88 11.93 19.10
N LEU A 102 -3.07 11.39 19.21
CA LEU A 102 -3.89 10.95 18.08
C LEU A 102 -5.30 11.52 18.26
N PRO A 103 -5.98 11.89 17.17
CA PRO A 103 -7.39 12.24 17.24
C PRO A 103 -8.24 11.00 17.56
N GLU A 104 -9.48 11.24 17.99
CA GLU A 104 -10.48 10.17 18.05
C GLU A 104 -10.84 9.68 16.64
N ALA A 105 -11.02 8.38 16.50
CA ALA A 105 -11.44 7.76 15.24
C ALA A 105 -12.27 6.50 15.49
N ASP A 106 -13.22 6.26 14.60
CA ASP A 106 -14.04 5.06 14.62
C ASP A 106 -13.30 3.85 14.06
N VAL A 107 -12.39 4.09 13.11
CA VAL A 107 -11.66 3.05 12.40
C VAL A 107 -10.16 3.37 12.35
N ILE A 108 -9.33 2.34 12.56
CA ILE A 108 -7.89 2.40 12.24
C ILE A 108 -7.63 1.47 11.07
N ILE A 109 -6.92 1.95 10.05
CA ILE A 109 -6.45 1.13 8.94
C ILE A 109 -4.93 1.15 8.87
N GLY A 110 -4.30 0.07 8.36
CA GLY A 110 -2.85 0.09 8.16
C GLY A 110 -2.25 -1.22 7.71
N GLY A 111 -1.01 -1.14 7.21
CA GLY A 111 -0.22 -2.27 6.76
C GLY A 111 1.16 -2.32 7.44
N PRO A 112 1.27 -2.66 8.73
CA PRO A 112 2.57 -2.71 9.41
C PRO A 112 3.49 -3.74 8.75
N PRO A 113 4.75 -3.38 8.41
CA PRO A 113 5.65 -4.28 7.70
C PRO A 113 6.06 -5.47 8.59
N CYS A 114 5.97 -6.70 8.02
CA CYS A 114 6.38 -7.95 8.69
C CYS A 114 7.79 -8.40 8.31
N GLN A 115 8.68 -7.51 7.89
CA GLN A 115 10.03 -7.88 7.40
C GLN A 115 10.94 -8.49 8.48
N GLY A 116 10.70 -8.19 9.75
CA GLY A 116 11.42 -8.78 10.89
C GLY A 116 11.21 -10.29 11.06
N PHE A 117 10.10 -10.80 10.54
CA PHE A 117 9.75 -12.22 10.62
C PHE A 117 10.20 -13.05 9.41
N SER A 118 10.88 -12.43 8.42
CA SER A 118 11.33 -13.11 7.20
C SER A 118 12.28 -14.29 7.49
N THR A 119 12.09 -15.38 6.76
CA THR A 119 12.77 -16.69 6.91
C THR A 119 14.28 -16.68 6.62
N ALA A 120 14.87 -15.57 6.20
CA ALA A 120 16.28 -15.52 5.81
C ALA A 120 17.29 -15.62 6.98
N ASN A 121 16.83 -15.64 8.24
CA ASN A 121 17.70 -15.85 9.40
C ASN A 121 16.96 -16.57 10.55
N PRO A 122 17.24 -17.87 10.78
CA PRO A 122 16.60 -18.67 11.84
C PRO A 122 16.88 -18.21 13.28
N ALA A 123 17.92 -17.40 13.50
CA ALA A 123 18.32 -16.90 14.83
C ALA A 123 17.57 -15.64 15.28
N ARG A 124 16.56 -15.19 14.52
CA ARG A 124 15.80 -13.96 14.84
C ARG A 124 14.70 -14.27 15.83
N SER A 125 14.85 -13.66 17.01
CA SER A 125 13.89 -13.75 18.11
C SER A 125 12.73 -12.74 17.93
N PHE A 126 11.72 -12.86 18.77
CA PHE A 126 10.63 -11.90 18.94
C PHE A 126 11.09 -10.46 19.22
N ASP A 127 12.32 -10.28 19.67
CA ASP A 127 12.93 -8.99 20.02
C ASP A 127 13.63 -8.31 18.84
N ASP A 128 13.49 -8.84 17.61
CA ASP A 128 14.00 -8.15 16.42
C ASP A 128 13.34 -6.75 16.32
N PRO A 129 14.13 -5.67 16.24
CA PRO A 129 13.62 -4.29 16.18
C PRO A 129 12.58 -4.05 15.09
N ARG A 130 12.59 -4.87 14.02
CA ARG A 130 11.62 -4.79 12.93
C ARG A 130 10.23 -5.33 13.29
N ASN A 131 10.11 -6.11 14.38
CA ASN A 131 8.84 -6.57 14.92
C ASN A 131 8.18 -5.51 15.79
N GLN A 132 8.92 -4.45 16.15
CA GLN A 132 8.40 -3.34 16.95
C GLN A 132 7.31 -2.56 16.23
N LEU A 133 7.35 -2.48 14.90
CA LEU A 133 6.34 -1.75 14.12
C LEU A 133 4.94 -2.34 14.28
N PHE A 134 4.82 -3.65 14.37
CA PHE A 134 3.56 -4.30 14.71
C PHE A 134 3.11 -3.96 16.17
N LYS A 135 4.05 -3.93 17.12
CA LYS A 135 3.75 -3.56 18.51
C LYS A 135 3.29 -2.10 18.61
N GLU A 136 3.86 -1.21 17.81
CA GLU A 136 3.41 0.18 17.72
C GLU A 136 1.99 0.28 17.14
N TYR A 137 1.66 -0.52 16.13
CA TYR A 137 0.30 -0.62 15.62
C TYR A 137 -0.69 -1.05 16.71
N ALA A 138 -0.36 -2.09 17.47
CA ALA A 138 -1.16 -2.57 18.60
C ALA A 138 -1.25 -1.54 19.74
N ARG A 139 -0.15 -0.80 20.03
CA ARG A 139 -0.15 0.31 21.02
C ARG A 139 -1.16 1.38 20.64
N ILE A 140 -1.17 1.79 19.36
CA ILE A 140 -2.09 2.82 18.89
C ILE A 140 -3.54 2.32 18.95
N ILE A 141 -3.82 1.08 18.55
CA ILE A 141 -5.16 0.48 18.69
C ILE A 141 -5.61 0.53 20.16
N LYS A 142 -4.72 0.15 21.10
CA LYS A 142 -5.03 0.16 22.53
C LYS A 142 -5.24 1.58 23.08
N GLN A 143 -4.56 2.57 22.52
CA GLN A 143 -4.68 3.97 22.92
C GLN A 143 -5.97 4.61 22.40
N VAL A 144 -6.30 4.42 21.12
CA VAL A 144 -7.43 5.07 20.45
C VAL A 144 -8.74 4.32 20.71
N GLN A 145 -8.69 3.00 20.89
CA GLN A 145 -9.88 2.14 21.07
C GLN A 145 -10.94 2.34 19.99
N PRO A 146 -10.57 2.27 18.66
CA PRO A 146 -11.55 2.43 17.60
C PRO A 146 -12.64 1.33 17.67
N LYS A 147 -13.78 1.57 17.05
CA LYS A 147 -14.84 0.52 16.91
C LYS A 147 -14.34 -0.69 16.14
N LEU A 148 -13.51 -0.42 15.11
CA LEU A 148 -12.95 -1.44 14.24
C LEU A 148 -11.54 -1.05 13.78
N PHE A 149 -10.66 -2.04 13.60
CA PHE A 149 -9.42 -1.83 12.87
C PHE A 149 -9.27 -2.80 11.69
N LEU A 150 -8.54 -2.37 10.66
CA LEU A 150 -8.12 -3.18 9.54
C LEU A 150 -6.59 -3.23 9.49
N MET A 151 -6.02 -4.43 9.55
CA MET A 151 -4.61 -4.67 9.31
C MET A 151 -4.42 -5.46 8.01
N GLU A 152 -3.68 -4.89 7.07
CA GLU A 152 -3.28 -5.56 5.82
C GLU A 152 -1.87 -6.13 5.94
N ASN A 153 -1.64 -7.28 5.31
CA ASN A 153 -0.29 -7.84 5.21
C ASN A 153 -0.14 -8.81 4.01
N VAL A 154 1.11 -9.22 3.75
CA VAL A 154 1.42 -10.20 2.71
C VAL A 154 0.83 -11.58 3.03
N SER A 155 0.48 -12.34 1.99
CA SER A 155 -0.11 -13.68 2.15
C SER A 155 0.79 -14.67 2.89
N GLY A 156 2.11 -14.50 2.80
CA GLY A 156 3.09 -15.35 3.49
C GLY A 156 3.09 -15.23 5.02
N MET A 157 2.49 -14.19 5.58
CA MET A 157 2.45 -13.95 7.03
C MET A 157 1.89 -15.17 7.82
N VAL A 158 0.88 -15.85 7.29
CA VAL A 158 0.26 -17.01 7.94
C VAL A 158 1.18 -18.23 8.04
N THR A 159 2.14 -18.36 7.13
CA THR A 159 3.07 -19.51 7.10
C THR A 159 4.43 -19.18 7.68
N MET A 160 4.71 -17.90 7.97
CA MET A 160 5.98 -17.48 8.57
C MET A 160 6.25 -18.22 9.87
N GLN A 161 7.47 -18.77 9.99
CA GLN A 161 7.89 -19.57 11.15
C GLN A 161 6.88 -20.66 11.55
N LYS A 162 6.32 -21.37 10.56
CA LYS A 162 5.29 -22.40 10.77
C LYS A 162 4.02 -21.89 11.49
N GLY A 163 3.62 -20.64 11.20
CA GLY A 163 2.41 -20.01 11.74
C GLY A 163 2.61 -19.29 13.09
N LYS A 164 3.75 -19.41 13.75
CA LYS A 164 4.01 -18.78 15.06
C LYS A 164 3.86 -17.26 15.03
N VAL A 165 4.26 -16.62 13.93
CA VAL A 165 4.13 -15.16 13.76
C VAL A 165 2.66 -14.75 13.77
N PHE A 166 1.84 -15.45 13.02
CA PHE A 166 0.41 -15.18 12.94
C PHE A 166 -0.29 -15.36 14.29
N GLU A 167 0.03 -16.44 15.01
CA GLU A 167 -0.53 -16.68 16.34
C GLU A 167 -0.13 -15.60 17.34
N LEU A 168 1.09 -15.08 17.28
CA LEU A 168 1.50 -13.96 18.12
C LEU A 168 0.69 -12.71 17.81
N ILE A 169 0.60 -12.34 16.53
CA ILE A 169 -0.17 -11.19 16.07
C ILE A 169 -1.62 -11.29 16.57
N ARG A 170 -2.23 -12.48 16.43
CA ARG A 170 -3.57 -12.74 16.95
C ARG A 170 -3.67 -12.49 18.45
N LYS A 171 -2.77 -13.06 19.22
CA LYS A 171 -2.74 -12.93 20.69
C LYS A 171 -2.64 -11.46 21.12
N GLU A 172 -1.70 -10.70 20.53
CA GLU A 172 -1.51 -9.28 20.87
C GLU A 172 -2.75 -8.44 20.52
N LEU A 173 -3.33 -8.63 19.34
CA LEU A 173 -4.53 -7.87 18.93
C LEU A 173 -5.76 -8.26 19.76
N THR A 174 -5.92 -9.54 20.12
CA THR A 174 -7.00 -9.96 21.03
C THR A 174 -6.82 -9.35 22.43
N ASN A 175 -5.59 -9.24 22.92
CA ASN A 175 -5.29 -8.60 24.20
C ASN A 175 -5.57 -7.09 24.20
N CYS A 176 -5.73 -6.46 23.03
CA CYS A 176 -6.18 -5.08 22.92
C CYS A 176 -7.70 -4.90 23.13
N GLY A 177 -8.45 -5.98 23.29
CA GLY A 177 -9.90 -5.94 23.52
C GLY A 177 -10.73 -6.12 22.23
N TYR A 178 -10.22 -6.89 21.25
CA TYR A 178 -10.88 -7.07 19.94
C TYR A 178 -11.10 -8.53 19.60
N ASN A 179 -12.26 -8.80 19.01
CA ASN A 179 -12.57 -10.03 18.30
C ASN A 179 -12.02 -9.98 16.88
N LEU A 180 -11.33 -11.02 16.45
CA LEU A 180 -10.61 -11.00 15.16
C LEU A 180 -11.28 -11.89 14.12
N SER A 181 -11.51 -11.32 12.94
CA SER A 181 -11.78 -12.04 11.69
C SER A 181 -10.62 -11.86 10.73
N TYR A 182 -10.26 -12.90 9.97
CA TYR A 182 -9.17 -12.79 8.99
C TYR A 182 -9.44 -13.61 7.75
N LYS A 183 -9.04 -13.10 6.58
CA LYS A 183 -9.22 -13.76 5.30
C LYS A 183 -8.13 -13.38 4.31
N LEU A 184 -7.73 -14.33 3.48
CA LEU A 184 -6.87 -14.08 2.33
C LEU A 184 -7.74 -13.64 1.17
N LEU A 185 -7.59 -12.36 0.74
CA LEU A 185 -8.33 -11.80 -0.39
C LEU A 185 -7.40 -11.62 -1.60
N ASN A 186 -7.95 -11.75 -2.80
CA ASN A 186 -7.22 -11.50 -4.04
C ASN A 186 -7.81 -10.27 -4.75
N SER A 187 -6.98 -9.30 -5.09
CA SER A 187 -7.43 -8.04 -5.69
C SER A 187 -8.17 -8.20 -7.01
N ARG A 188 -7.88 -9.25 -7.80
CA ARG A 188 -8.59 -9.53 -9.07
C ARG A 188 -10.09 -9.77 -8.85
N ASP A 189 -10.44 -10.34 -7.71
CA ASP A 189 -11.83 -10.64 -7.33
C ASP A 189 -12.66 -9.37 -7.08
N TYR A 190 -12.00 -8.19 -7.06
CA TYR A 190 -12.59 -6.87 -6.79
C TYR A 190 -12.32 -5.87 -7.93
N GLY A 191 -12.17 -6.36 -9.17
CA GLY A 191 -12.06 -5.53 -10.36
C GLY A 191 -10.69 -4.88 -10.57
N VAL A 192 -9.65 -5.38 -9.91
CA VAL A 192 -8.27 -4.95 -10.15
C VAL A 192 -7.61 -5.88 -11.19
N PRO A 193 -6.96 -5.37 -12.24
CA PRO A 193 -6.33 -6.20 -13.28
C PRO A 193 -5.00 -6.82 -12.81
N GLN A 194 -4.99 -7.33 -11.57
CA GLN A 194 -3.80 -7.90 -10.93
C GLN A 194 -4.16 -9.01 -9.96
N SER A 195 -3.50 -10.15 -10.07
CA SER A 195 -3.54 -11.19 -9.04
C SER A 195 -2.58 -10.85 -7.90
N ARG A 196 -3.12 -10.24 -6.84
CA ARG A 196 -2.40 -9.83 -5.63
C ARG A 196 -3.14 -10.29 -4.39
N ARG A 197 -2.63 -11.33 -3.76
CA ARG A 197 -3.22 -11.88 -2.53
C ARG A 197 -2.70 -11.14 -1.29
N ARG A 198 -3.63 -10.73 -0.42
CA ARG A 198 -3.33 -10.06 0.84
C ARG A 198 -4.10 -10.66 1.99
N MET A 199 -3.42 -10.84 3.10
CA MET A 199 -4.07 -11.19 4.36
C MET A 199 -4.70 -9.91 4.93
N ILE A 200 -5.99 -9.98 5.16
CA ILE A 200 -6.75 -8.91 5.81
C ILE A 200 -7.21 -9.43 7.16
N ILE A 201 -6.87 -8.69 8.22
CA ILE A 201 -7.33 -8.94 9.59
C ILE A 201 -8.23 -7.78 9.96
N ILE A 202 -9.42 -8.08 10.42
CA ILE A 202 -10.38 -7.13 10.97
C ILE A 202 -10.52 -7.43 12.46
N GLY A 203 -10.34 -6.42 13.29
CA GLY A 203 -10.68 -6.47 14.71
C GLY A 203 -11.92 -5.66 14.98
N VAL A 204 -12.92 -6.26 15.58
CA VAL A 204 -14.14 -5.60 16.08
C VAL A 204 -14.04 -5.50 17.58
N ARG A 205 -14.24 -4.30 18.16
CA ARG A 205 -14.15 -4.09 19.61
C ARG A 205 -15.18 -4.96 20.36
N ASN A 206 -14.77 -5.52 21.50
CA ASN A 206 -15.55 -6.58 22.21
C ASN A 206 -16.93 -6.16 22.71
N ASP A 207 -17.21 -4.86 22.80
CA ASP A 207 -18.52 -4.31 23.19
C ASP A 207 -19.51 -4.21 22.02
N LEU A 208 -19.06 -4.48 20.80
CA LEU A 208 -19.89 -4.47 19.59
C LEU A 208 -20.29 -5.88 19.18
N GLU A 209 -21.37 -5.99 18.42
CA GLU A 209 -21.81 -7.27 17.88
C GLU A 209 -20.75 -7.89 16.97
N TYR A 210 -20.33 -9.12 17.27
CA TYR A 210 -19.27 -9.81 16.56
C TYR A 210 -19.82 -10.66 15.42
N LYS A 211 -19.95 -10.10 14.24
CA LYS A 211 -20.18 -10.89 13.01
C LYS A 211 -19.69 -10.13 11.79
N PHE A 212 -18.38 -9.91 11.68
CA PHE A 212 -17.84 -9.28 10.48
C PHE A 212 -17.76 -10.29 9.32
N GLU A 213 -18.46 -9.99 8.24
CA GLU A 213 -18.41 -10.75 7.00
C GLU A 213 -17.54 -10.02 5.97
N PHE A 214 -16.54 -10.70 5.40
CA PHE A 214 -15.68 -10.13 4.36
C PHE A 214 -16.46 -9.88 3.06
N PRO A 215 -16.02 -8.89 2.24
CA PRO A 215 -16.68 -8.61 0.98
C PRO A 215 -16.76 -9.85 0.10
N LYS A 216 -17.91 -10.01 -0.54
CA LYS A 216 -18.10 -11.04 -1.58
C LYS A 216 -17.34 -10.62 -2.84
N ALA A 217 -16.77 -11.57 -3.56
CA ALA A 217 -16.14 -11.33 -4.84
C ALA A 217 -17.15 -10.70 -5.83
N THR A 218 -16.75 -9.63 -6.51
CA THR A 218 -17.55 -8.96 -7.54
C THR A 218 -17.15 -9.41 -8.94
N HIS A 219 -16.01 -10.08 -9.07
CA HIS A 219 -15.45 -10.60 -10.32
C HIS A 219 -15.04 -12.06 -10.14
N ASN A 220 -15.08 -12.82 -11.23
CA ASN A 220 -14.69 -14.21 -11.30
C ASN A 220 -13.92 -14.47 -12.63
N GLU A 221 -13.62 -15.72 -12.97
CA GLU A 221 -12.84 -16.09 -14.17
C GLU A 221 -13.47 -15.62 -15.48
N GLU A 222 -14.78 -15.40 -15.52
CA GLU A 222 -15.51 -14.97 -16.72
C GLU A 222 -15.38 -13.45 -16.96
N ASN A 223 -15.11 -12.66 -15.90
CA ASN A 223 -15.13 -11.21 -15.97
C ASN A 223 -13.97 -10.50 -15.26
N TYR A 224 -12.87 -11.21 -14.96
CA TYR A 224 -11.67 -10.56 -14.43
C TYR A 224 -11.18 -9.48 -15.37
N LYS A 225 -10.85 -8.31 -14.82
CA LYS A 225 -10.16 -7.27 -15.60
C LYS A 225 -8.77 -7.73 -15.99
N THR A 226 -8.44 -7.51 -17.26
CA THR A 226 -7.17 -7.90 -17.85
C THR A 226 -6.20 -6.73 -17.97
N VAL A 227 -4.93 -7.01 -18.20
CA VAL A 227 -3.91 -6.01 -18.56
C VAL A 227 -4.35 -5.22 -19.81
N GLY A 228 -4.92 -5.90 -20.81
CA GLY A 228 -5.40 -5.28 -22.04
C GLY A 228 -6.52 -4.26 -21.79
N ASP A 229 -7.41 -4.52 -20.84
CA ASP A 229 -8.49 -3.60 -20.51
C ASP A 229 -8.00 -2.24 -20.04
N VAL A 230 -6.88 -2.19 -19.32
CA VAL A 230 -6.38 -0.96 -18.70
C VAL A 230 -5.18 -0.34 -19.42
N LEU A 231 -4.42 -1.11 -20.19
CA LEU A 231 -3.24 -0.60 -20.90
C LEU A 231 -3.45 -0.44 -22.42
N LEU A 232 -4.35 -1.23 -23.04
CA LEU A 232 -4.53 -1.22 -24.50
C LEU A 232 -5.85 -0.57 -24.91
N LYS A 233 -6.98 -0.93 -24.27
CA LYS A 233 -8.28 -0.34 -24.60
C LYS A 233 -8.40 1.12 -24.17
N ASN A 234 -7.75 1.49 -23.08
CA ASN A 234 -7.72 2.84 -22.55
C ASN A 234 -6.32 3.43 -22.70
N THR A 235 -6.04 4.06 -23.85
CA THR A 235 -4.75 4.68 -24.13
C THR A 235 -4.37 5.71 -23.08
N ILE A 236 -3.16 5.61 -22.56
CA ILE A 236 -2.61 6.61 -21.64
C ILE A 236 -2.17 7.83 -22.44
N PRO A 237 -2.63 9.05 -22.13
CA PRO A 237 -2.16 10.26 -22.80
C PRO A 237 -0.64 10.41 -22.67
N LYS A 238 0.04 10.88 -23.73
CA LYS A 238 1.51 11.02 -23.74
C LYS A 238 2.03 11.94 -22.65
N ASN A 239 1.26 12.95 -22.25
CA ASN A 239 1.58 13.91 -21.20
C ASN A 239 1.07 13.48 -19.81
N CYS A 240 0.55 12.26 -19.67
CA CYS A 240 0.08 11.75 -18.39
C CYS A 240 1.24 11.69 -17.38
N PRO A 241 1.06 12.17 -16.14
CA PRO A 241 2.09 12.10 -15.10
C PRO A 241 2.56 10.65 -14.87
N ASN A 242 3.86 10.49 -14.60
CA ASN A 242 4.51 9.19 -14.36
C ASN A 242 4.50 8.23 -15.58
N HIS A 243 4.19 8.71 -16.79
CA HIS A 243 4.17 7.92 -18.03
C HIS A 243 5.42 8.11 -18.88
N THR A 244 6.60 8.15 -18.28
CA THR A 244 7.86 8.28 -19.01
C THR A 244 8.44 6.90 -19.32
N VAL A 245 8.52 6.58 -20.61
CA VAL A 245 9.15 5.35 -21.11
C VAL A 245 10.67 5.41 -20.90
N GLY A 246 11.23 4.40 -20.24
CA GLY A 246 12.66 4.25 -20.06
C GLY A 246 13.34 3.61 -21.28
N LYS A 247 14.57 3.98 -21.56
CA LYS A 247 15.38 3.31 -22.60
C LYS A 247 15.84 1.95 -22.08
N LEU A 248 15.83 0.95 -22.95
CA LEU A 248 16.46 -0.35 -22.71
C LEU A 248 17.92 -0.30 -23.18
N SER A 249 18.80 -1.05 -22.52
CA SER A 249 20.11 -1.38 -23.12
C SER A 249 19.91 -2.23 -24.38
N GLU A 250 20.87 -2.19 -25.30
CA GLU A 250 20.82 -2.99 -26.54
C GLU A 250 20.60 -4.47 -26.25
N LEU A 251 21.28 -5.01 -25.23
CA LEU A 251 21.11 -6.41 -24.82
C LEU A 251 19.69 -6.70 -24.35
N ASN A 252 19.09 -5.82 -23.53
CA ASN A 252 17.71 -6.01 -23.06
C ASN A 252 16.69 -5.80 -24.19
N LEU A 253 16.98 -4.93 -25.16
CA LEU A 253 16.15 -4.78 -26.36
C LEU A 253 16.17 -6.07 -27.19
N LYS A 254 17.38 -6.65 -27.45
CA LYS A 254 17.50 -7.94 -28.12
C LYS A 254 16.74 -9.04 -27.40
N ARG A 255 16.89 -9.13 -26.07
CA ARG A 255 16.17 -10.15 -25.26
C ARG A 255 14.65 -10.05 -25.38
N VAL A 256 14.10 -8.85 -25.19
CA VAL A 256 12.65 -8.66 -25.17
C VAL A 256 11.98 -9.00 -26.50
N MET A 257 12.71 -8.89 -27.62
CA MET A 257 12.20 -9.27 -28.95
C MET A 257 11.91 -10.77 -29.09
N TYR A 258 12.59 -11.62 -28.32
CA TYR A 258 12.33 -13.06 -28.28
C TYR A 258 11.23 -13.46 -27.30
N ILE A 259 10.81 -12.55 -26.41
CA ILE A 259 9.85 -12.87 -25.36
C ILE A 259 8.43 -12.59 -25.89
N PRO A 260 7.62 -13.65 -26.11
CA PRO A 260 6.24 -13.46 -26.54
C PRO A 260 5.38 -12.86 -25.43
N GLU A 261 4.20 -12.42 -25.76
CA GLU A 261 3.18 -11.98 -24.81
C GLU A 261 2.91 -13.10 -23.77
N GLY A 262 2.88 -12.75 -22.49
CA GLY A 262 2.78 -13.71 -21.37
C GLY A 262 4.07 -14.49 -21.09
N GLY A 263 5.13 -14.26 -21.88
CA GLY A 263 6.42 -14.97 -21.77
C GLY A 263 7.40 -14.35 -20.76
N SER A 264 8.56 -14.95 -20.69
CA SER A 264 9.68 -14.54 -19.81
C SER A 264 11.03 -14.85 -20.49
N MET A 265 12.13 -14.55 -19.82
CA MET A 265 13.50 -14.79 -20.32
C MET A 265 13.76 -16.25 -20.78
N LYS A 266 12.99 -17.23 -20.31
CA LYS A 266 13.09 -18.62 -20.77
C LYS A 266 12.89 -18.80 -22.29
N HIS A 267 12.26 -17.82 -22.95
CA HIS A 267 12.04 -17.84 -24.41
C HIS A 267 13.21 -17.24 -25.19
N CYS A 268 14.18 -16.63 -24.53
CA CYS A 268 15.37 -16.15 -25.19
C CYS A 268 16.29 -17.33 -25.58
N PRO A 269 17.07 -17.21 -26.67
CA PRO A 269 18.18 -18.10 -26.97
C PRO A 269 19.14 -18.22 -25.77
N ALA A 270 19.79 -19.38 -25.61
CA ALA A 270 20.62 -19.68 -24.43
C ALA A 270 21.73 -18.65 -24.21
N GLU A 271 22.34 -18.15 -25.28
CA GLU A 271 23.38 -17.12 -25.24
C GLU A 271 22.92 -15.75 -24.76
N LEU A 272 21.62 -15.50 -24.79
CA LEU A 272 21.01 -14.27 -24.29
C LEU A 272 20.44 -14.42 -22.87
N GLN A 273 20.37 -15.63 -22.35
CA GLN A 273 19.92 -15.86 -20.97
C GLN A 273 20.98 -15.43 -19.97
N ASN A 274 20.57 -15.16 -18.74
CA ASN A 274 21.45 -14.94 -17.60
C ASN A 274 21.13 -15.95 -16.49
N ASN A 275 21.99 -16.02 -15.47
CA ASN A 275 21.85 -16.97 -14.36
C ASN A 275 20.70 -16.63 -13.38
N SER A 276 19.79 -15.72 -13.71
CA SER A 276 18.62 -15.40 -12.91
C SER A 276 17.51 -16.44 -13.13
N ASP A 277 16.49 -16.41 -12.27
CA ASP A 277 15.28 -17.21 -12.46
C ASP A 277 14.60 -16.87 -13.80
N LEU A 278 14.82 -17.72 -14.80
CA LEU A 278 14.37 -17.50 -16.18
C LEU A 278 12.85 -17.37 -16.30
N ASN A 279 12.09 -17.91 -15.36
CA ASN A 279 10.63 -17.78 -15.35
C ASN A 279 10.16 -16.44 -14.77
N ARG A 280 10.97 -15.80 -13.93
CA ARG A 280 10.64 -14.52 -13.31
C ARG A 280 11.33 -13.33 -13.94
N ALA A 281 12.47 -13.56 -14.60
CA ALA A 281 13.20 -12.49 -15.26
C ALA A 281 12.48 -12.04 -16.54
N MET A 282 12.48 -10.73 -16.79
CA MET A 282 11.97 -10.08 -18.00
C MET A 282 10.57 -10.56 -18.42
N ARG A 283 9.61 -10.59 -17.51
CA ARG A 283 8.24 -11.00 -17.81
C ARG A 283 7.54 -9.99 -18.73
N ARG A 284 7.11 -10.44 -19.90
CA ARG A 284 6.17 -9.69 -20.71
C ARG A 284 4.75 -9.98 -20.21
N LEU A 285 3.97 -8.93 -19.98
CA LEU A 285 2.59 -9.08 -19.53
C LEU A 285 1.73 -9.73 -20.63
N ASP A 286 0.66 -10.39 -20.23
CA ASP A 286 -0.35 -10.98 -21.11
C ASP A 286 -1.58 -10.07 -21.14
N SER A 287 -1.91 -9.50 -22.28
CA SER A 287 -3.05 -8.59 -22.42
C SER A 287 -4.40 -9.25 -22.13
N LYS A 288 -4.48 -10.58 -22.25
CA LYS A 288 -5.71 -11.36 -22.05
C LYS A 288 -5.89 -11.83 -20.61
N LYS A 289 -4.94 -11.53 -19.72
CA LYS A 289 -4.95 -11.96 -18.31
C LYS A 289 -4.75 -10.79 -17.37
N GLU A 290 -5.05 -11.02 -16.10
CA GLU A 290 -4.61 -10.14 -15.03
C GLU A 290 -3.08 -10.18 -14.88
N SER A 291 -2.48 -9.08 -14.42
CA SER A 291 -1.04 -9.03 -14.19
C SER A 291 -0.63 -9.89 -12.98
N TYR A 292 0.63 -10.28 -12.95
CA TYR A 292 1.27 -10.74 -11.72
C TYR A 292 1.26 -9.63 -10.65
N THR A 293 1.52 -10.01 -9.40
CA THR A 293 1.69 -9.03 -8.31
C THR A 293 2.78 -8.02 -8.67
N ILE A 294 2.40 -6.75 -8.80
CA ILE A 294 3.34 -5.64 -8.96
C ILE A 294 4.07 -5.45 -7.63
N VAL A 295 5.41 -5.48 -7.68
CA VAL A 295 6.27 -5.31 -6.52
C VAL A 295 7.29 -4.20 -6.78
N HIS A 296 7.85 -3.60 -5.71
CA HIS A 296 8.84 -2.54 -5.83
C HIS A 296 10.13 -3.07 -6.47
N ASN A 297 10.87 -2.20 -7.11
CA ASN A 297 12.11 -2.49 -7.85
C ASN A 297 11.95 -3.44 -9.06
N ASN A 298 10.73 -3.82 -9.39
CA ASN A 298 10.44 -4.75 -10.49
C ASN A 298 9.85 -4.07 -11.73
N CYS A 299 9.88 -2.75 -11.84
CA CYS A 299 9.65 -2.11 -13.14
C CYS A 299 10.65 -2.58 -14.20
N ASP A 300 11.79 -3.13 -13.76
CA ASP A 300 12.81 -3.74 -14.60
C ASP A 300 12.44 -5.16 -15.07
N HIS A 301 11.46 -5.80 -14.44
CA HIS A 301 11.08 -7.18 -14.73
C HIS A 301 9.79 -7.31 -15.55
N TYR A 302 8.96 -6.25 -15.61
CA TYR A 302 7.71 -6.27 -16.35
C TYR A 302 7.83 -5.46 -17.65
N TYR A 303 7.49 -6.12 -18.75
CA TYR A 303 7.49 -5.54 -20.08
C TYR A 303 6.06 -5.37 -20.57
N HIS A 304 5.86 -4.34 -21.37
CA HIS A 304 4.58 -4.04 -22.00
C HIS A 304 4.13 -5.25 -22.87
N PRO A 305 2.83 -5.60 -22.88
CA PRO A 305 2.37 -6.82 -23.56
C PRO A 305 2.74 -6.82 -25.06
N ILE A 306 2.66 -5.69 -25.73
CA ILE A 306 2.88 -5.57 -27.18
C ILE A 306 4.20 -4.89 -27.50
N GLU A 307 4.54 -3.77 -26.84
CA GLU A 307 5.71 -2.97 -27.15
C GLU A 307 7.00 -3.53 -26.51
N ASN A 308 8.12 -3.38 -27.22
CA ASN A 308 9.44 -3.84 -26.75
C ASN A 308 10.05 -2.86 -25.75
N ARG A 309 9.36 -2.60 -24.65
CA ARG A 309 9.76 -1.69 -23.56
C ARG A 309 9.29 -2.17 -22.20
N ARG A 310 9.88 -1.64 -21.15
CA ARG A 310 9.35 -1.80 -19.81
C ARG A 310 8.03 -1.05 -19.64
N ILE A 311 7.20 -1.50 -18.71
CA ILE A 311 6.03 -0.72 -18.31
C ILE A 311 6.48 0.53 -17.54
N THR A 312 5.71 1.59 -17.66
CA THR A 312 5.93 2.85 -16.94
C THR A 312 5.34 2.80 -15.53
N ILE A 313 5.66 3.79 -14.70
CA ILE A 313 5.04 3.92 -13.37
C ILE A 313 3.53 4.10 -13.48
N ARG A 314 3.05 4.86 -14.48
CA ARG A 314 1.60 5.02 -14.73
C ARG A 314 0.93 3.70 -15.07
N GLU A 315 1.55 2.88 -15.90
CA GLU A 315 1.04 1.56 -16.24
C GLU A 315 1.00 0.64 -15.01
N MET A 316 2.06 0.68 -14.16
CA MET A 316 2.05 -0.03 -12.87
C MET A 316 0.91 0.46 -11.97
N ALA A 317 0.69 1.77 -11.90
CA ALA A 317 -0.37 2.37 -11.10
C ALA A 317 -1.77 1.97 -11.58
N ARG A 318 -2.02 1.96 -12.89
CA ARG A 318 -3.28 1.45 -13.46
C ARG A 318 -3.52 -0.03 -13.12
N LEU A 319 -2.46 -0.85 -13.12
CA LEU A 319 -2.55 -2.26 -12.72
C LEU A 319 -2.84 -2.44 -11.22
N GLN A 320 -2.57 -1.43 -10.38
CA GLN A 320 -2.96 -1.37 -8.97
C GLN A 320 -4.34 -0.72 -8.75
N GLY A 321 -4.97 -0.21 -9.82
CA GLY A 321 -6.28 0.44 -9.75
C GLY A 321 -6.24 1.93 -9.43
N TYR A 322 -5.08 2.60 -9.51
CA TYR A 322 -5.01 4.05 -9.34
C TYR A 322 -5.54 4.80 -10.57
N PRO A 323 -6.21 5.94 -10.37
CA PRO A 323 -6.63 6.81 -11.47
C PRO A 323 -5.44 7.57 -12.06
N ASP A 324 -5.59 8.05 -13.30
CA ASP A 324 -4.49 8.70 -14.02
C ASP A 324 -4.05 10.06 -13.47
N ASN A 325 -4.92 10.73 -12.74
CA ASN A 325 -4.62 11.98 -12.07
C ASN A 325 -3.88 11.81 -10.72
N TYR A 326 -3.67 10.58 -10.26
CA TYR A 326 -2.89 10.31 -9.04
C TYR A 326 -1.40 10.40 -9.35
N ILE A 327 -0.69 11.38 -8.81
CA ILE A 327 0.70 11.69 -9.16
C ILE A 327 1.64 11.14 -8.10
N PHE A 328 2.58 10.27 -8.50
CA PHE A 328 3.63 9.76 -7.63
C PHE A 328 4.85 10.66 -7.69
N LEU A 329 5.33 11.13 -6.55
CA LEU A 329 6.47 12.04 -6.40
C LEU A 329 7.75 11.27 -6.01
N GLY A 330 8.90 11.95 -6.13
CA GLY A 330 10.21 11.38 -5.86
C GLY A 330 10.89 10.78 -7.08
N SER A 331 12.01 10.09 -6.86
CA SER A 331 12.75 9.40 -7.91
C SER A 331 11.94 8.25 -8.52
N LYS A 332 12.28 7.83 -9.74
CA LYS A 332 11.61 6.72 -10.42
C LYS A 332 11.60 5.42 -9.59
N SER A 333 12.68 5.16 -8.86
CA SER A 333 12.76 4.02 -7.93
C SER A 333 11.78 4.16 -6.76
N GLU A 334 11.66 5.36 -6.19
CA GLU A 334 10.69 5.65 -5.13
C GLU A 334 9.25 5.53 -5.62
N GLN A 335 8.94 6.09 -6.78
CA GLN A 335 7.62 5.96 -7.41
C GLN A 335 7.25 4.48 -7.61
N SER A 336 8.19 3.68 -8.12
CA SER A 336 8.00 2.22 -8.27
C SER A 336 7.75 1.53 -6.93
N ARG A 337 8.47 1.92 -5.88
CA ARG A 337 8.32 1.38 -4.53
C ARG A 337 6.96 1.74 -3.94
N GLN A 338 6.52 2.97 -4.09
CA GLN A 338 5.22 3.43 -3.62
C GLN A 338 4.09 2.61 -4.26
N VAL A 339 4.09 2.48 -5.59
CA VAL A 339 3.08 1.68 -6.31
C VAL A 339 3.16 0.21 -5.91
N GLY A 340 4.37 -0.37 -5.84
CA GLY A 340 4.56 -1.79 -5.54
C GLY A 340 4.16 -2.19 -4.12
N ASN A 341 4.35 -1.30 -3.14
CA ASN A 341 3.98 -1.54 -1.74
C ASN A 341 2.49 -1.30 -1.46
N SER A 342 1.81 -0.56 -2.32
CA SER A 342 0.44 -0.14 -2.11
C SER A 342 -0.56 -1.31 -2.05
N VAL A 343 -1.62 -1.11 -1.29
CA VAL A 343 -2.83 -1.93 -1.37
C VAL A 343 -3.62 -1.52 -2.62
N PRO A 344 -4.08 -2.48 -3.46
CA PRO A 344 -4.88 -2.15 -4.63
C PRO A 344 -6.18 -1.42 -4.28
N VAL A 345 -6.44 -0.31 -4.97
CA VAL A 345 -7.55 0.61 -4.64
C VAL A 345 -8.92 -0.09 -4.68
N GLY A 346 -9.17 -0.94 -5.68
CA GLY A 346 -10.44 -1.67 -5.79
C GLY A 346 -10.68 -2.65 -4.65
N LEU A 347 -9.64 -3.34 -4.16
CA LEU A 347 -9.72 -4.21 -2.99
C LEU A 347 -10.01 -3.37 -1.73
N ALA A 348 -9.30 -2.26 -1.54
CA ALA A 348 -9.50 -1.36 -0.41
C ALA A 348 -10.93 -0.81 -0.38
N LYS A 349 -11.46 -0.39 -1.53
CA LYS A 349 -12.85 0.10 -1.69
C LYS A 349 -13.90 -0.96 -1.35
N ALA A 350 -13.69 -2.20 -1.77
CA ALA A 350 -14.59 -3.30 -1.44
C ALA A 350 -14.65 -3.57 0.07
N ILE A 351 -13.49 -3.56 0.73
CA ILE A 351 -13.40 -3.73 2.19
C ILE A 351 -14.05 -2.54 2.90
N ALA A 352 -13.77 -1.31 2.47
CA ALA A 352 -14.33 -0.09 3.04
C ALA A 352 -15.87 -0.09 3.00
N ASN A 353 -16.47 -0.46 1.87
CA ASN A 353 -17.94 -0.58 1.78
C ASN A 353 -18.51 -1.61 2.77
N THR A 354 -17.79 -2.72 2.97
CA THR A 354 -18.24 -3.74 3.93
C THR A 354 -18.11 -3.24 5.37
N ILE A 355 -17.04 -2.53 5.71
CA ILE A 355 -16.85 -1.90 7.04
C ILE A 355 -17.94 -0.87 7.31
N PHE A 356 -18.26 -0.03 6.32
CA PHE A 356 -19.35 0.94 6.47
C PHE A 356 -20.69 0.28 6.77
N ASN A 357 -21.05 -0.73 5.98
CA ASN A 357 -22.32 -1.45 6.20
C ASN A 357 -22.35 -2.16 7.56
N PHE A 358 -21.20 -2.69 8.00
CA PHE A 358 -21.09 -3.31 9.32
C PHE A 358 -21.32 -2.29 10.44
N LEU A 359 -20.65 -1.14 10.40
CA LEU A 359 -20.72 -0.12 11.45
C LEU A 359 -22.11 0.57 11.52
N ASN A 360 -22.82 0.66 10.41
CA ASN A 360 -24.17 1.24 10.39
C ASN A 360 -25.27 0.26 10.84
N ASN A 361 -24.94 -1.00 11.01
CA ASN A 361 -25.87 -2.04 11.50
C ASN A 361 -25.61 -2.41 12.98
N GLN A 362 -24.73 -1.65 13.68
CA GLN A 362 -24.41 -1.83 15.10
C GLN A 362 -25.37 -1.03 16.03
#